data_3698b2895d6598a599cc1207a91e3d6c
#
_entry.id   3698b2895d6598a599cc1207a91e3d6c
#
_cell.length_a   1.000
_cell.length_b   1.000
_cell.length_c   1.000
_cell.angle_alpha   90.00
_cell.angle_beta   90.00
_cell.angle_gamma   90.00
#
_symmetry.space_group_name_H-M   'P 1'
#
loop_
_entity.id
_entity.type
_entity.pdbx_description
1 polymer ?
#
loop_
_entity_poly.entity_id
_entity_poly.type
_entity_poly.pdbx_seq_one_letter_code
_entity_poly.pdbx_strand_id
1 'polypeptide(L)'
;VALDTGLRLTNLCELLWSEVNLFSGMIIIDGEKMKNDDYIGIPLTDEAKQTLKDLHKVQCVSGHVFHDNGQKLYDRKVQRAFKGVLKEAKIENFHFHDLRHSFASFQVQSGTDLYVVQKLLGHKDNRMTQRYAHLNVNSLRDAISRISRRNRTNLSRPEDFGQAESM
;
A
#
# COMPACT_ATOMS: atom_id res chain seq x y z
N VAL A 1 3.63 -10.47 -0.35
CA VAL A 1 3.18 -9.64 0.81
C VAL A 1 4.02 -8.37 0.94
N ALA A 2 5.38 -8.45 1.06
CA ALA A 2 6.22 -7.24 1.24
C ALA A 2 6.03 -6.20 0.13
N LEU A 3 6.01 -6.65 -1.12
CA LEU A 3 5.81 -5.79 -2.30
C LEU A 3 4.39 -5.21 -2.37
N ASP A 4 3.39 -5.96 -1.90
CA ASP A 4 1.97 -5.56 -2.01
C ASP A 4 1.51 -4.65 -0.87
N THR A 5 2.23 -4.66 0.25
CA THR A 5 1.87 -3.88 1.44
C THR A 5 2.78 -2.69 1.71
N GLY A 6 3.99 -2.73 1.15
CA GLY A 6 5.03 -1.75 1.44
C GLY A 6 5.50 -1.74 2.90
N LEU A 7 5.18 -2.75 3.70
CA LEU A 7 5.60 -2.85 5.11
C LEU A 7 7.13 -2.89 5.23
N ARG A 8 7.64 -2.31 6.32
CA ARG A 8 9.06 -2.42 6.67
C ARG A 8 9.40 -3.86 7.05
N LEU A 9 10.64 -4.30 6.80
CA LEU A 9 11.10 -5.64 7.14
C LEU A 9 10.85 -5.99 8.61
N THR A 10 11.15 -5.08 9.53
CA THR A 10 10.89 -5.27 10.96
C THR A 10 9.42 -5.54 11.26
N ASN A 11 8.51 -4.74 10.64
CA ASN A 11 7.07 -4.93 10.82
C ASN A 11 6.59 -6.28 10.26
N LEU A 12 7.16 -6.73 9.15
CA LEU A 12 6.85 -8.06 8.60
C LEU A 12 7.36 -9.18 9.52
N CYS A 13 8.59 -9.06 10.06
CA CYS A 13 9.13 -10.03 11.00
C CYS A 13 8.34 -10.09 12.33
N GLU A 14 7.69 -8.99 12.69
CA GLU A 14 6.90 -8.85 13.93
C GLU A 14 5.41 -9.05 13.73
N LEU A 15 4.95 -9.23 12.50
CA LEU A 15 3.53 -9.34 12.16
C LEU A 15 2.91 -10.57 12.85
N LEU A 16 1.83 -10.34 13.56
CA LEU A 16 1.05 -11.38 14.25
C LEU A 16 -0.20 -11.75 13.46
N TRP A 17 -0.67 -12.98 13.59
CA TRP A 17 -1.94 -13.40 13.03
C TRP A 17 -3.14 -12.62 13.59
N SER A 18 -3.06 -12.14 14.82
CA SER A 18 -4.07 -11.27 15.43
C SER A 18 -4.19 -9.90 14.73
N GLU A 19 -3.17 -9.48 13.99
CA GLU A 19 -3.15 -8.23 13.22
C GLU A 19 -3.63 -8.42 11.77
N VAL A 20 -3.88 -9.67 11.34
CA VAL A 20 -4.30 -10.01 9.98
C VAL A 20 -5.76 -10.45 9.96
N ASN A 21 -6.62 -9.62 9.41
CA ASN A 21 -8.00 -9.98 9.18
C ASN A 21 -8.17 -10.51 7.75
N LEU A 22 -8.14 -11.84 7.59
CA LEU A 22 -8.30 -12.50 6.28
C LEU A 22 -9.72 -12.38 5.72
N PHE A 23 -10.72 -12.11 6.56
CA PHE A 23 -12.10 -11.92 6.11
C PHE A 23 -12.24 -10.56 5.40
N SER A 24 -11.88 -9.47 6.10
CA SER A 24 -11.92 -8.12 5.52
C SER A 24 -10.76 -7.83 4.55
N GLY A 25 -9.71 -8.65 4.53
CA GLY A 25 -8.50 -8.42 3.72
C GLY A 25 -7.70 -7.23 4.20
N MET A 26 -7.50 -7.10 5.52
CA MET A 26 -6.78 -5.99 6.14
C MET A 26 -5.67 -6.48 7.06
N ILE A 27 -4.55 -5.78 7.06
CA ILE A 27 -3.56 -5.83 8.14
C ILE A 27 -3.75 -4.57 8.99
N ILE A 28 -3.90 -4.74 10.30
CA ILE A 28 -4.06 -3.63 11.25
C ILE A 28 -2.90 -3.71 12.25
N ILE A 29 -1.97 -2.76 12.15
CA ILE A 29 -0.81 -2.70 13.04
C ILE A 29 -1.07 -1.60 14.06
N ASP A 30 -0.96 -1.93 15.34
CA ASP A 30 -1.13 -1.00 16.44
C ASP A 30 -0.02 0.05 16.47
N GLY A 31 -0.40 1.28 16.81
CA GLY A 31 0.48 2.43 16.92
C GLY A 31 1.63 2.27 17.90
N GLU A 32 1.46 1.49 18.97
CA GLU A 32 2.53 1.18 19.92
C GLU A 32 3.76 0.52 19.24
N LYS A 33 3.54 -0.31 18.21
CA LYS A 33 4.60 -0.89 17.38
C LYS A 33 5.20 0.07 16.35
N MET A 34 4.50 1.15 16.10
CA MET A 34 4.88 2.18 15.14
C MET A 34 5.15 3.42 15.96
N LYS A 35 6.27 3.84 16.35
CA LYS A 35 6.64 5.12 17.02
C LYS A 35 5.62 6.30 16.97
N ASN A 36 4.34 6.05 16.70
CA ASN A 36 3.17 6.90 16.59
C ASN A 36 1.99 6.14 17.15
N ASP A 37 1.20 6.72 18.00
CA ASP A 37 -0.06 6.18 18.53
C ASP A 37 -1.18 6.00 17.47
N ASP A 38 -0.85 6.05 16.18
CA ASP A 38 -1.79 5.91 15.07
C ASP A 38 -1.82 4.46 14.56
N TYR A 39 -3.00 3.88 14.48
CA TYR A 39 -3.23 2.61 13.79
C TYR A 39 -2.95 2.74 12.30
N ILE A 40 -2.26 1.75 11.72
CA ILE A 40 -2.14 1.64 10.28
C ILE A 40 -2.97 0.45 9.79
N GLY A 41 -4.03 0.75 9.04
CA GLY A 41 -4.80 -0.24 8.30
C GLY A 41 -4.27 -0.34 6.87
N ILE A 42 -3.76 -1.51 6.47
CA ILE A 42 -3.25 -1.77 5.12
C ILE A 42 -4.18 -2.77 4.44
N PRO A 43 -4.89 -2.37 3.38
CA PRO A 43 -5.67 -3.30 2.56
C PRO A 43 -4.72 -4.30 1.87
N LEU A 44 -5.13 -5.55 1.81
CA LEU A 44 -4.42 -6.60 1.10
C LEU A 44 -4.92 -6.70 -0.35
N THR A 45 -4.00 -6.90 -1.29
CA THR A 45 -4.35 -7.38 -2.63
C THR A 45 -4.89 -8.81 -2.54
N ASP A 46 -5.61 -9.25 -3.56
CA ASP A 46 -6.14 -10.63 -3.60
C ASP A 46 -5.02 -11.66 -3.56
N GLU A 47 -3.88 -11.39 -4.20
CA GLU A 47 -2.68 -12.22 -4.21
C GLU A 47 -2.05 -12.31 -2.80
N ALA A 48 -1.91 -11.17 -2.11
CA ALA A 48 -1.37 -11.14 -0.76
C ALA A 48 -2.31 -11.85 0.22
N LYS A 49 -3.61 -11.65 0.07
CA LYS A 49 -4.64 -12.32 0.87
C LYS A 49 -4.63 -13.83 0.66
N GLN A 50 -4.51 -14.29 -0.59
CA GLN A 50 -4.43 -15.72 -0.90
C GLN A 50 -3.13 -16.33 -0.34
N THR A 51 -2.00 -15.67 -0.53
CA THR A 51 -0.71 -16.10 0.04
C THR A 51 -0.79 -16.27 1.56
N LEU A 52 -1.41 -15.30 2.27
CA LEU A 52 -1.57 -15.38 3.72
C LEU A 52 -2.54 -16.48 4.14
N LYS A 53 -3.63 -16.71 3.39
CA LYS A 53 -4.53 -17.85 3.63
C LYS A 53 -3.82 -19.19 3.51
N ASP A 54 -3.00 -19.37 2.50
CA ASP A 54 -2.28 -20.62 2.26
C ASP A 54 -1.19 -20.83 3.32
N LEU A 55 -0.50 -19.76 3.70
CA LEU A 55 0.45 -19.78 4.80
C LEU A 55 -0.22 -20.15 6.13
N HIS A 56 -1.39 -19.59 6.43
CA HIS A 56 -2.14 -19.90 7.65
C HIS A 56 -2.54 -21.37 7.77
N LYS A 57 -2.90 -22.02 6.66
CA LYS A 57 -3.23 -23.46 6.63
C LYS A 57 -2.05 -24.34 7.03
N VAL A 58 -0.83 -23.93 6.67
CA VAL A 58 0.38 -24.75 6.82
C VAL A 58 1.14 -24.42 8.11
N GLN A 59 1.06 -23.19 8.60
CA GLN A 59 1.92 -22.67 9.68
C GLN A 59 1.15 -22.02 10.84
N CYS A 60 0.00 -22.57 11.23
CA CYS A 60 -0.84 -22.01 12.29
C CYS A 60 -0.29 -22.21 13.73
N VAL A 61 0.95 -22.66 13.90
CA VAL A 61 1.52 -23.05 15.21
C VAL A 61 2.12 -21.87 15.99
N SER A 62 2.40 -20.75 15.33
CA SER A 62 2.99 -19.55 15.93
C SER A 62 2.02 -18.38 15.93
N GLY A 63 2.12 -17.50 16.92
CA GLY A 63 1.44 -16.21 16.90
C GLY A 63 1.92 -15.31 15.77
N HIS A 64 3.16 -15.49 15.30
CA HIS A 64 3.74 -14.72 14.19
C HIS A 64 3.31 -15.29 12.84
N VAL A 65 3.04 -14.39 11.88
CA VAL A 65 2.72 -14.75 10.48
C VAL A 65 3.93 -15.39 9.81
N PHE A 66 5.09 -14.76 9.96
CA PHE A 66 6.36 -15.25 9.42
C PHE A 66 7.26 -15.72 10.58
N HIS A 67 7.59 -16.98 10.60
CA HIS A 67 8.37 -17.57 11.68
C HIS A 67 9.34 -18.64 11.18
N ASP A 68 10.33 -18.97 12.01
CA ASP A 68 11.25 -20.07 11.83
C ASP A 68 11.03 -21.09 12.95
N ASN A 69 10.42 -22.23 12.62
CA ASN A 69 10.07 -23.27 13.61
C ASN A 69 9.32 -22.72 14.85
N GLY A 70 8.36 -21.81 14.62
CA GLY A 70 7.58 -21.17 15.67
C GLY A 70 8.22 -19.95 16.33
N GLN A 71 9.48 -19.65 16.03
CA GLN A 71 10.19 -18.49 16.57
C GLN A 71 10.14 -17.31 15.62
N LYS A 72 10.08 -16.10 16.17
CA LYS A 72 10.14 -14.84 15.39
C LYS A 72 11.32 -14.84 14.42
N LEU A 73 11.08 -14.40 13.19
CA LEU A 73 12.14 -14.15 12.22
C LEU A 73 12.97 -12.94 12.59
N TYR A 74 14.27 -13.03 12.35
CA TYR A 74 15.20 -11.90 12.47
C TYR A 74 15.55 -11.32 11.11
N ASP A 75 15.64 -10.01 11.03
CA ASP A 75 15.94 -9.25 9.81
C ASP A 75 17.13 -9.82 9.02
N ARG A 76 18.20 -10.18 9.73
CA ARG A 76 19.42 -10.75 9.12
C ARG A 76 19.16 -12.06 8.37
N LYS A 77 18.26 -12.91 8.90
CA LYS A 77 17.92 -14.19 8.26
C LYS A 77 17.14 -13.95 6.99
N VAL A 78 16.15 -13.07 7.04
CA VAL A 78 15.33 -12.69 5.87
C VAL A 78 16.20 -12.04 4.80
N GLN A 79 17.07 -11.08 5.18
CA GLN A 79 17.96 -10.42 4.22
C GLN A 79 18.93 -11.39 3.55
N ARG A 80 19.43 -12.40 4.30
CA ARG A 80 20.31 -13.44 3.74
C ARG A 80 19.57 -14.30 2.72
N ALA A 81 18.36 -14.76 3.06
CA ALA A 81 17.52 -15.53 2.15
C ALA A 81 17.17 -14.73 0.90
N PHE A 82 16.80 -13.45 1.07
CA PHE A 82 16.47 -12.55 -0.04
C PHE A 82 17.65 -12.35 -1.00
N LYS A 83 18.87 -12.18 -0.48
CA LYS A 83 20.08 -12.13 -1.32
C LYS A 83 20.28 -13.40 -2.14
N GLY A 84 19.96 -14.57 -1.60
CA GLY A 84 19.97 -15.83 -2.33
C GLY A 84 19.02 -15.81 -3.54
N VAL A 85 17.77 -15.39 -3.30
CA VAL A 85 16.75 -15.26 -4.35
C VAL A 85 17.17 -14.25 -5.43
N LEU A 86 17.72 -13.10 -5.05
CA LEU A 86 18.21 -12.10 -6.00
C LEU A 86 19.33 -12.65 -6.88
N LYS A 87 20.25 -13.42 -6.30
CA LYS A 87 21.33 -14.07 -7.05
C LYS A 87 20.81 -15.06 -8.08
N GLU A 88 19.84 -15.90 -7.72
CA GLU A 88 19.18 -16.85 -8.62
C GLU A 88 18.41 -16.11 -9.74
N ALA A 89 17.74 -15.01 -9.40
CA ALA A 89 17.02 -14.17 -10.35
C ALA A 89 17.93 -13.28 -11.20
N LYS A 90 19.26 -13.26 -10.94
CA LYS A 90 20.24 -12.39 -11.62
C LYS A 90 19.91 -10.90 -11.48
N ILE A 91 19.36 -10.52 -10.32
CA ILE A 91 19.05 -9.13 -9.98
C ILE A 91 20.20 -8.58 -9.12
N GLU A 92 20.82 -7.51 -9.59
CA GLU A 92 21.90 -6.82 -8.91
C GLU A 92 21.43 -5.49 -8.31
N ASN A 93 22.15 -5.00 -7.32
CA ASN A 93 21.93 -3.68 -6.70
C ASN A 93 20.50 -3.47 -6.17
N PHE A 94 19.88 -4.54 -5.65
CA PHE A 94 18.55 -4.50 -5.08
C PHE A 94 18.57 -5.00 -3.64
N HIS A 95 17.90 -4.28 -2.74
CA HIS A 95 17.82 -4.58 -1.32
C HIS A 95 16.38 -4.88 -0.90
N PHE A 96 16.16 -5.51 0.23
CA PHE A 96 14.81 -5.80 0.72
C PHE A 96 13.96 -4.52 0.87
N HIS A 97 14.58 -3.41 1.29
CA HIS A 97 13.88 -2.14 1.44
C HIS A 97 13.39 -1.55 0.11
N ASP A 98 14.00 -1.94 -1.00
CA ASP A 98 13.60 -1.47 -2.33
C ASP A 98 12.24 -2.04 -2.77
N LEU A 99 11.77 -3.15 -2.16
CA LEU A 99 10.41 -3.63 -2.33
C LEU A 99 9.37 -2.57 -1.89
N ARG A 100 9.65 -1.89 -0.77
CA ARG A 100 8.81 -0.79 -0.28
C ARG A 100 8.89 0.45 -1.18
N HIS A 101 10.07 0.74 -1.72
CA HIS A 101 10.22 1.80 -2.73
C HIS A 101 9.44 1.47 -4.00
N SER A 102 9.48 0.21 -4.44
CA SER A 102 8.71 -0.27 -5.59
C SER A 102 7.20 -0.14 -5.35
N PHE A 103 6.71 -0.56 -4.19
CA PHE A 103 5.30 -0.37 -3.80
C PHE A 103 4.89 1.10 -3.89
N ALA A 104 5.66 2.02 -3.28
CA ALA A 104 5.37 3.44 -3.33
C ALA A 104 5.35 3.99 -4.76
N SER A 105 6.33 3.59 -5.57
CA SER A 105 6.44 4.00 -6.97
C SER A 105 5.25 3.51 -7.80
N PHE A 106 4.84 2.25 -7.64
CA PHE A 106 3.67 1.69 -8.33
C PHE A 106 2.38 2.41 -7.94
N GLN A 107 2.17 2.70 -6.65
CA GLN A 107 1.01 3.44 -6.20
C GLN A 107 0.92 4.82 -6.84
N VAL A 108 2.04 5.58 -6.84
CA VAL A 108 2.08 6.92 -7.43
C VAL A 108 1.89 6.88 -8.94
N GLN A 109 2.54 5.94 -9.65
CA GLN A 109 2.38 5.75 -11.09
C GLN A 109 0.95 5.35 -11.48
N SER A 110 0.25 4.62 -10.60
CA SER A 110 -1.16 4.26 -10.77
C SER A 110 -2.12 5.42 -10.46
N GLY A 111 -1.59 6.60 -10.10
CA GLY A 111 -2.40 7.80 -9.85
C GLY A 111 -2.91 7.91 -8.41
N THR A 112 -2.43 7.08 -7.48
CA THR A 112 -2.75 7.21 -6.06
C THR A 112 -2.19 8.53 -5.52
N ASP A 113 -3.02 9.26 -4.79
CA ASP A 113 -2.60 10.52 -4.16
C ASP A 113 -1.43 10.32 -3.18
N LEU A 114 -0.48 11.25 -3.19
CA LEU A 114 0.73 11.16 -2.36
C LEU A 114 0.43 11.10 -0.85
N TYR A 115 -0.65 11.74 -0.40
CA TYR A 115 -1.08 11.67 0.99
C TYR A 115 -1.57 10.26 1.34
N VAL A 116 -2.31 9.61 0.43
CA VAL A 116 -2.75 8.22 0.62
C VAL A 116 -1.53 7.28 0.66
N VAL A 117 -0.57 7.47 -0.25
CA VAL A 117 0.69 6.69 -0.24
C VAL A 117 1.46 6.92 1.06
N GLN A 118 1.52 8.14 1.56
CA GLN A 118 2.12 8.48 2.86
C GLN A 118 1.47 7.69 4.00
N LYS A 119 0.14 7.65 4.03
CA LYS A 119 -0.62 6.90 5.04
C LYS A 119 -0.38 5.39 4.93
N LEU A 120 -0.46 4.80 3.73
CA LEU A 120 -0.17 3.38 3.49
C LEU A 120 1.22 2.98 3.96
N LEU A 121 2.21 3.85 3.76
CA LEU A 121 3.58 3.62 4.20
C LEU A 121 3.81 3.92 5.69
N GLY A 122 2.89 4.59 6.38
CA GLY A 122 3.11 5.06 7.73
C GLY A 122 4.31 6.02 7.84
N HIS A 123 4.43 6.94 6.88
CA HIS A 123 5.43 8.00 6.96
C HIS A 123 4.93 9.13 7.83
N LYS A 124 5.70 9.50 8.86
CA LYS A 124 5.41 10.66 9.71
C LYS A 124 5.58 11.98 8.96
N ASP A 125 6.64 12.07 8.16
CA ASP A 125 7.02 13.27 7.45
C ASP A 125 6.68 13.12 5.96
N ASN A 126 5.99 14.12 5.42
CA ASN A 126 5.65 14.21 4.01
C ASN A 126 6.90 14.17 3.10
N ARG A 127 8.04 14.70 3.58
CA ARG A 127 9.31 14.69 2.85
C ARG A 127 9.73 13.30 2.39
N MET A 128 9.42 12.28 3.20
CA MET A 128 9.74 10.88 2.87
C MET A 128 8.96 10.39 1.64
N THR A 129 7.75 10.90 1.42
CA THR A 129 6.88 10.52 0.29
C THR A 129 7.09 11.45 -0.91
N GLN A 130 7.51 12.69 -0.70
CA GLN A 130 7.77 13.67 -1.76
C GLN A 130 8.79 13.20 -2.81
N ARG A 131 9.71 12.30 -2.43
CA ARG A 131 10.66 11.69 -3.37
C ARG A 131 9.99 10.96 -4.54
N TYR A 132 8.73 10.56 -4.41
CA TYR A 132 7.95 9.88 -5.44
C TYR A 132 7.08 10.83 -6.26
N ALA A 133 6.97 12.11 -5.88
CA ALA A 133 6.06 13.07 -6.51
C ALA A 133 6.33 13.24 -8.01
N HIS A 134 7.60 13.15 -8.43
CA HIS A 134 8.00 13.24 -9.84
C HIS A 134 7.45 12.11 -10.72
N LEU A 135 7.02 10.99 -10.12
CA LEU A 135 6.43 9.86 -10.84
C LEU A 135 4.96 10.10 -11.24
N ASN A 136 4.33 11.13 -10.68
CA ASN A 136 2.93 11.48 -10.93
C ASN A 136 2.77 12.53 -12.04
N VAL A 137 3.39 12.30 -13.20
CA VAL A 137 3.44 13.27 -14.32
C VAL A 137 2.07 13.57 -14.94
N ASN A 138 1.13 12.63 -14.84
CA ASN A 138 -0.19 12.76 -15.50
C ASN A 138 -1.26 13.39 -14.60
N SER A 139 -1.05 13.49 -13.30
CA SER A 139 -2.09 13.92 -12.36
C SER A 139 -2.58 15.36 -12.59
N LEU A 140 -1.70 16.27 -13.01
CA LEU A 140 -2.10 17.65 -13.30
C LEU A 140 -2.99 17.72 -14.55
N ARG A 141 -2.64 16.98 -15.61
CA ARG A 141 -3.46 16.90 -16.81
C ARG A 141 -4.81 16.25 -16.54
N ASP A 142 -4.82 15.16 -15.77
CA ASP A 142 -6.03 14.44 -15.38
C ASP A 142 -6.94 15.30 -14.49
N ALA A 143 -6.37 16.05 -13.54
CA ALA A 143 -7.13 16.97 -12.72
C ALA A 143 -7.84 18.04 -13.57
N ILE A 144 -7.14 18.66 -14.50
CA ILE A 144 -7.73 19.64 -15.40
C ILE A 144 -8.76 19.02 -16.34
N SER A 145 -8.50 17.81 -16.86
CA SER A 145 -9.44 17.11 -17.74
C SER A 145 -10.76 16.76 -17.05
N ARG A 146 -10.72 16.43 -15.74
CA ARG A 146 -11.93 16.17 -14.94
C ARG A 146 -12.81 17.42 -14.80
N ILE A 147 -12.20 18.58 -14.60
CA ILE A 147 -12.92 19.87 -14.53
C ILE A 147 -13.60 20.16 -15.88
N SER A 148 -12.89 19.97 -16.99
CA SER A 148 -13.42 20.20 -18.35
C SER A 148 -14.60 19.28 -18.68
N ARG A 149 -14.58 18.02 -18.24
CA ARG A 149 -15.71 17.09 -18.41
C ARG A 149 -16.93 17.51 -17.58
N ARG A 150 -16.73 17.92 -16.32
CA ARG A 150 -17.81 18.36 -15.43
C ARG A 150 -18.52 19.61 -15.95
N ASN A 151 -17.77 20.57 -16.51
CA ASN A 151 -18.35 21.77 -17.09
C ASN A 151 -19.18 21.50 -18.34
N ARG A 152 -18.78 20.51 -19.18
CA ARG A 152 -19.58 20.11 -20.35
C ARG A 152 -20.91 19.45 -19.97
N THR A 153 -20.95 18.64 -18.92
CA THR A 153 -22.19 17.97 -18.46
C THR A 153 -23.18 18.96 -17.83
N ASN A 154 -22.69 20.06 -17.24
CA ASN A 154 -23.55 21.09 -16.65
C ASN A 154 -24.05 22.13 -17.66
N LEU A 155 -23.41 22.25 -18.84
CA LEU A 155 -23.83 23.16 -19.93
C LEU A 155 -24.82 22.51 -20.90
N SER A 156 -25.07 21.21 -20.79
CA SER A 156 -26.00 20.47 -21.64
C SER A 156 -27.40 20.27 -21.01
N ARG A 157 -27.82 21.14 -20.08
CA ARG A 157 -29.22 21.26 -19.64
C ARG A 157 -29.79 22.61 -20.04
N PRO A 158 -30.39 22.71 -21.25
CA PRO A 158 -31.09 23.92 -21.67
C PRO A 158 -32.60 23.85 -21.37
N GLU A 159 -33.03 23.26 -20.29
CA GLU A 159 -34.45 23.11 -20.00
C GLU A 159 -34.82 23.54 -18.58
N ASP A 160 -34.66 24.83 -18.27
CA ASP A 160 -35.35 25.44 -17.11
C ASP A 160 -35.40 26.99 -17.20
N PHE A 161 -35.37 27.57 -18.40
CA PHE A 161 -35.71 28.98 -18.59
C PHE A 161 -36.91 29.11 -19.54
N GLY A 162 -38.08 28.87 -19.03
CA GLY A 162 -39.29 29.10 -19.83
C GLY A 162 -40.54 28.61 -19.15
N GLN A 163 -41.05 29.37 -18.17
CA GLN A 163 -42.48 29.59 -17.93
C GLN A 163 -42.67 30.46 -16.67
N ALA A 164 -42.55 31.72 -16.84
CA ALA A 164 -43.12 32.72 -15.94
C ALA A 164 -43.43 33.98 -16.76
N GLU A 165 -44.48 33.89 -17.55
CA GLU A 165 -45.26 35.03 -18.00
C GLU A 165 -46.53 34.54 -18.68
N SER A 166 -47.62 34.63 -17.93
CA SER A 166 -48.97 35.04 -18.38
C SER A 166 -50.01 34.52 -17.38
N MET A 167 -50.33 35.34 -16.43
CA MET A 167 -51.70 35.76 -16.10
C MET A 167 -51.64 36.70 -14.88
#